data_86e9c8bc0194e796b5cc32079caf09cb
#
_entry.id   86e9c8bc0194e796b5cc32079caf09cb
#
_cell.length_a   1.000
_cell.length_b   1.000
_cell.length_c   1.000
_cell.angle_alpha   90.00
_cell.angle_beta   90.00
_cell.angle_gamma   90.00
#
_symmetry.space_group_name_H-M   'P 1'
#
loop_
_entity.id
_entity.type
_entity.pdbx_description
1 polymer ?
#
loop_
_entity_poly.entity_id
_entity_poly.type
_entity_poly.pdbx_seq_one_letter_code
_entity_poly.pdbx_strand_id
1 'polypeptide(L)'
;MSAAAQAPTVTDDWTAELEADAPDIVGAWRGIEAGQFISVRREVRSRAGAGSAEAILAQLEAVADALVATIETLPDEAFAMPGGEADWTVAEAIGHDAAARAGLVLAGALAASGRWPADAPTVVPSVAGPVGVGRDELARKIARSQRIIARSAGQIVGHEADPCPLDHPLVGRLRCGEWLLFAGVHDVMHLQQLHRIADSLRNRPATDGRPSVG
;
A
#
# COMPACT_ATOMS: atom_id res chain seq x y z
N MET A 1 2.65 -23.98 -36.99
CA MET A 1 3.17 -23.68 -35.66
C MET A 1 3.26 -22.14 -35.58
N SER A 2 2.26 -21.51 -35.00
CA SER A 2 2.16 -20.04 -34.93
C SER A 2 2.78 -19.60 -33.61
N ALA A 3 3.86 -18.80 -33.66
CA ALA A 3 4.46 -18.19 -32.52
C ALA A 3 3.51 -17.10 -32.02
N ALA A 4 2.90 -17.30 -30.86
CA ALA A 4 2.18 -16.25 -30.17
C ALA A 4 3.20 -15.18 -29.77
N ALA A 5 3.10 -14.01 -30.41
CA ALA A 5 3.85 -12.84 -30.00
C ALA A 5 3.44 -12.47 -28.57
N GLN A 6 4.38 -12.60 -27.62
CA GLN A 6 4.22 -12.04 -26.30
C GLN A 6 4.07 -10.52 -26.45
N ALA A 7 2.93 -9.98 -26.01
CA ALA A 7 2.77 -8.55 -25.89
C ALA A 7 3.90 -7.97 -25.02
N PRO A 8 4.47 -6.79 -25.38
CA PRO A 8 5.46 -6.14 -24.55
C PRO A 8 4.87 -5.91 -23.18
N THR A 9 5.53 -6.40 -22.12
CA THR A 9 5.28 -5.98 -20.75
C THR A 9 5.55 -4.49 -20.72
N VAL A 10 4.49 -3.67 -20.70
CA VAL A 10 4.58 -2.27 -20.34
C VAL A 10 5.13 -2.27 -18.93
N THR A 11 6.41 -1.96 -18.77
CA THR A 11 6.96 -1.55 -17.50
C THR A 11 6.20 -0.27 -17.16
N ASP A 12 5.32 -0.36 -16.17
CA ASP A 12 4.54 0.78 -15.73
C ASP A 12 5.53 1.88 -15.34
N ASP A 13 5.52 2.98 -16.08
CA ASP A 13 6.51 4.08 -15.98
C ASP A 13 6.60 4.61 -14.54
N TRP A 14 5.45 4.66 -13.83
CA TRP A 14 5.35 5.08 -12.44
C TRP A 14 6.19 4.22 -11.46
N THR A 15 6.39 2.92 -11.74
CA THR A 15 7.19 2.06 -10.85
C THR A 15 8.68 2.37 -10.94
N ALA A 16 9.17 2.80 -12.12
CA ALA A 16 10.55 3.16 -12.30
C ALA A 16 10.89 4.49 -11.60
N GLU A 17 9.97 5.46 -11.66
CA GLU A 17 10.08 6.72 -10.93
C GLU A 17 10.07 6.47 -9.42
N LEU A 18 9.10 5.71 -8.91
CA LEU A 18 8.99 5.42 -7.48
C LEU A 18 10.18 4.60 -6.96
N GLU A 19 10.77 3.71 -7.77
CA GLU A 19 11.92 2.88 -7.35
C GLU A 19 13.16 3.72 -7.07
N ALA A 20 13.33 4.86 -7.73
CA ALA A 20 14.44 5.78 -7.45
C ALA A 20 14.39 6.33 -6.01
N ASP A 21 13.18 6.60 -5.49
CA ASP A 21 12.97 7.18 -4.17
C ASP A 21 12.61 6.13 -3.10
N ALA A 22 12.10 4.95 -3.52
CA ALA A 22 11.68 3.87 -2.62
C ALA A 22 12.20 2.48 -3.06
N PRO A 23 13.53 2.28 -3.19
CA PRO A 23 14.12 1.07 -3.77
C PRO A 23 13.82 -0.20 -2.98
N ASP A 24 13.83 -0.17 -1.65
CA ASP A 24 13.57 -1.34 -0.81
C ASP A 24 12.09 -1.74 -0.85
N ILE A 25 11.19 -0.76 -0.81
CA ILE A 25 9.75 -0.98 -0.85
C ILE A 25 9.33 -1.51 -2.22
N VAL A 26 9.73 -0.84 -3.30
CA VAL A 26 9.41 -1.26 -4.67
C VAL A 26 10.09 -2.59 -5.00
N GLY A 27 11.35 -2.76 -4.59
CA GLY A 27 12.09 -4.01 -4.79
C GLY A 27 11.44 -5.18 -4.03
N ALA A 28 10.95 -4.98 -2.80
CA ALA A 28 10.21 -5.99 -2.06
C ALA A 28 8.89 -6.33 -2.75
N TRP A 29 8.13 -5.31 -3.19
CA TRP A 29 6.88 -5.51 -3.91
C TRP A 29 7.06 -6.28 -5.23
N ARG A 30 8.09 -5.96 -6.03
CA ARG A 30 8.41 -6.68 -7.27
C ARG A 30 8.80 -8.14 -7.07
N GLY A 31 9.42 -8.46 -5.94
CA GLY A 31 9.79 -9.83 -5.58
C GLY A 31 8.63 -10.71 -5.12
N ILE A 32 7.41 -10.15 -5.01
CA ILE A 32 6.22 -10.91 -4.62
C ILE A 32 5.75 -11.76 -5.80
N GLU A 33 5.80 -13.06 -5.61
CA GLU A 33 5.28 -14.03 -6.57
C GLU A 33 3.76 -14.18 -6.39
N ALA A 34 3.01 -14.03 -7.49
CA ALA A 34 1.55 -14.12 -7.46
C ALA A 34 1.08 -15.43 -6.81
N GLY A 35 0.20 -15.31 -5.82
CA GLY A 35 -0.34 -16.44 -5.06
C GLY A 35 0.61 -17.05 -4.03
N GLN A 36 1.81 -16.51 -3.84
CA GLN A 36 2.80 -16.99 -2.87
C GLN A 36 3.06 -15.98 -1.75
N PHE A 37 2.18 -15.92 -0.76
CA PHE A 37 2.32 -15.00 0.37
C PHE A 37 3.62 -15.16 1.16
N ILE A 38 4.26 -16.34 1.11
CA ILE A 38 5.57 -16.56 1.74
C ILE A 38 6.67 -15.72 1.08
N SER A 39 6.53 -15.36 -0.20
CA SER A 39 7.48 -14.49 -0.89
C SER A 39 7.48 -13.08 -0.30
N VAL A 40 6.34 -12.55 0.11
CA VAL A 40 6.24 -11.24 0.79
C VAL A 40 7.14 -11.21 2.01
N ARG A 41 7.01 -12.20 2.90
CA ARG A 41 7.82 -12.28 4.12
C ARG A 41 9.31 -12.42 3.83
N ARG A 42 9.69 -13.19 2.78
CA ARG A 42 11.07 -13.34 2.33
C ARG A 42 11.64 -12.01 1.89
N GLU A 43 10.92 -11.29 1.01
CA GLU A 43 11.35 -10.01 0.43
C GLU A 43 11.46 -8.92 1.52
N VAL A 44 10.44 -8.82 2.37
CA VAL A 44 10.44 -7.87 3.48
C VAL A 44 11.62 -8.16 4.44
N ARG A 45 11.83 -9.42 4.80
CA ARG A 45 12.90 -9.84 5.72
C ARG A 45 14.31 -9.60 5.17
N SER A 46 14.49 -9.69 3.87
CA SER A 46 15.80 -9.47 3.23
C SER A 46 16.24 -8.00 3.25
N ARG A 47 15.30 -7.05 3.41
CA ARG A 47 15.54 -5.60 3.35
C ARG A 47 15.36 -4.87 4.69
N ALA A 48 14.51 -5.39 5.57
CA ALA A 48 14.21 -4.78 6.87
C ALA A 48 15.17 -5.26 7.97
N GLY A 49 16.47 -5.13 7.74
CA GLY A 49 17.53 -5.50 8.68
C GLY A 49 17.83 -4.42 9.72
N ALA A 50 18.82 -4.69 10.60
CA ALA A 50 19.28 -3.73 11.59
C ALA A 50 19.75 -2.43 10.92
N GLY A 51 19.31 -1.28 11.44
CA GLY A 51 19.66 0.05 10.93
C GLY A 51 18.89 0.47 9.68
N SER A 52 17.87 -0.28 9.24
CA SER A 52 17.09 0.04 8.03
C SER A 52 15.93 1.03 8.27
N ALA A 53 15.50 1.22 9.52
CA ALA A 53 14.25 1.92 9.84
C ALA A 53 14.20 3.36 9.31
N GLU A 54 15.27 4.13 9.41
CA GLU A 54 15.33 5.52 8.94
C GLU A 54 15.23 5.60 7.40
N ALA A 55 15.95 4.72 6.69
CA ALA A 55 15.90 4.67 5.23
C ALA A 55 14.51 4.25 4.73
N ILE A 56 13.88 3.26 5.37
CA ILE A 56 12.52 2.81 5.03
C ILE A 56 11.48 3.91 5.32
N LEU A 57 11.67 4.70 6.40
CA LEU A 57 10.78 5.82 6.71
C LEU A 57 10.79 6.88 5.59
N ALA A 58 11.96 7.23 5.05
CA ALA A 58 12.07 8.15 3.92
C ALA A 58 11.37 7.59 2.68
N GLN A 59 11.50 6.29 2.42
CA GLN A 59 10.82 5.62 1.32
C GLN A 59 9.28 5.59 1.49
N LEU A 60 8.79 5.43 2.72
CA LEU A 60 7.36 5.51 3.02
C LEU A 60 6.77 6.90 2.76
N GLU A 61 7.57 7.95 2.92
CA GLU A 61 7.16 9.32 2.57
C GLU A 61 6.99 9.45 1.05
N ALA A 62 7.97 8.99 0.26
CA ALA A 62 7.88 9.00 -1.20
C ALA A 62 6.68 8.20 -1.72
N VAL A 63 6.37 7.03 -1.13
CA VAL A 63 5.19 6.23 -1.50
C VAL A 63 3.90 6.97 -1.13
N ALA A 64 3.85 7.65 0.02
CA ALA A 64 2.68 8.45 0.42
C ALA A 64 2.43 9.61 -0.55
N ASP A 65 3.48 10.29 -0.99
CA ASP A 65 3.39 11.38 -1.97
C ASP A 65 2.90 10.85 -3.32
N ALA A 66 3.38 9.70 -3.78
CA ALA A 66 2.89 9.05 -4.99
C ALA A 66 1.41 8.65 -4.91
N LEU A 67 0.96 8.13 -3.75
CA LEU A 67 -0.46 7.83 -3.49
C LEU A 67 -1.31 9.10 -3.60
N VAL A 68 -0.91 10.19 -2.93
CA VAL A 68 -1.64 11.46 -2.96
C VAL A 68 -1.69 12.01 -4.38
N ALA A 69 -0.55 12.06 -5.08
CA ALA A 69 -0.48 12.54 -6.47
C ALA A 69 -1.41 11.72 -7.39
N THR A 70 -1.44 10.40 -7.24
CA THR A 70 -2.32 9.54 -8.04
C THR A 70 -3.79 9.78 -7.72
N ILE A 71 -4.17 9.90 -6.42
CA ILE A 71 -5.52 10.23 -5.97
C ILE A 71 -5.99 11.56 -6.59
N GLU A 72 -5.13 12.56 -6.65
CA GLU A 72 -5.44 13.89 -7.20
C GLU A 72 -5.72 13.87 -8.70
N THR A 73 -5.15 12.93 -9.45
CA THR A 73 -5.38 12.78 -10.89
C THR A 73 -6.65 12.04 -11.26
N LEU A 74 -7.25 11.27 -10.35
CA LEU A 74 -8.45 10.48 -10.63
C LEU A 74 -9.70 11.37 -10.71
N PRO A 75 -10.63 11.11 -11.63
CA PRO A 75 -11.93 11.79 -11.65
C PRO A 75 -12.80 11.33 -10.47
N ASP A 76 -13.76 12.16 -10.06
CA ASP A 76 -14.58 11.90 -8.87
C ASP A 76 -15.37 10.59 -8.94
N GLU A 77 -15.85 10.21 -10.11
CA GLU A 77 -16.54 8.95 -10.35
C GLU A 77 -15.69 7.71 -10.09
N ALA A 78 -14.36 7.81 -10.16
CA ALA A 78 -13.46 6.72 -9.89
C ALA A 78 -13.63 6.19 -8.46
N PHE A 79 -13.90 7.06 -7.51
CA PHE A 79 -13.97 6.70 -6.09
C PHE A 79 -15.18 5.82 -5.73
N ALA A 80 -16.21 5.82 -6.56
CA ALA A 80 -17.38 4.94 -6.43
C ALA A 80 -17.26 3.62 -7.23
N MET A 81 -16.20 3.47 -8.02
CA MET A 81 -15.97 2.24 -8.80
C MET A 81 -15.52 1.08 -7.89
N PRO A 82 -15.68 -0.18 -8.35
CA PRO A 82 -15.10 -1.32 -7.63
C PRO A 82 -13.60 -1.15 -7.42
N GLY A 83 -13.18 -1.32 -6.17
CA GLY A 83 -11.80 -1.13 -5.75
C GLY A 83 -10.89 -2.33 -6.04
N GLY A 84 -11.44 -3.46 -6.49
CA GLY A 84 -10.66 -4.67 -6.81
C GLY A 84 -10.35 -5.56 -5.60
N GLU A 85 -10.75 -5.17 -4.39
CA GLU A 85 -10.69 -5.98 -3.17
C GLU A 85 -12.09 -6.19 -2.63
N ALA A 86 -12.46 -7.44 -2.38
CA ALA A 86 -13.79 -7.79 -1.90
C ALA A 86 -14.88 -7.02 -2.66
N ASP A 87 -15.91 -6.54 -1.96
CA ASP A 87 -16.97 -5.70 -2.52
C ASP A 87 -16.72 -4.19 -2.25
N TRP A 88 -15.47 -3.80 -2.01
CA TRP A 88 -15.12 -2.42 -1.67
C TRP A 88 -15.05 -1.51 -2.91
N THR A 89 -15.46 -0.27 -2.74
CA THR A 89 -15.18 0.80 -3.67
C THR A 89 -13.72 1.25 -3.58
N VAL A 90 -13.26 2.01 -4.57
CA VAL A 90 -11.93 2.64 -4.53
C VAL A 90 -11.76 3.50 -3.28
N ALA A 91 -12.79 4.28 -2.91
CA ALA A 91 -12.76 5.10 -1.70
C ALA A 91 -12.57 4.26 -0.42
N GLU A 92 -13.25 3.13 -0.32
CA GLU A 92 -13.13 2.22 0.83
C GLU A 92 -11.77 1.53 0.85
N ALA A 93 -11.24 1.11 -0.30
CA ALA A 93 -9.91 0.50 -0.42
C ALA A 93 -8.79 1.47 -0.01
N ILE A 94 -8.82 2.71 -0.48
CA ILE A 94 -7.82 3.72 -0.11
C ILE A 94 -8.00 4.20 1.34
N GLY A 95 -9.25 4.27 1.81
CA GLY A 95 -9.52 4.56 3.23
C GLY A 95 -9.02 3.45 4.16
N HIS A 96 -9.10 2.18 3.74
CA HIS A 96 -8.48 1.04 4.38
C HIS A 96 -6.95 1.19 4.41
N ASP A 97 -6.33 1.44 3.25
CA ASP A 97 -4.90 1.63 3.13
C ASP A 97 -4.37 2.70 4.09
N ALA A 98 -5.00 3.88 4.10
CA ALA A 98 -4.63 4.98 5.00
C ALA A 98 -4.66 4.60 6.49
N ALA A 99 -5.58 3.72 6.90
CA ALA A 99 -5.66 3.22 8.28
C ALA A 99 -4.66 2.09 8.52
N ALA A 100 -4.53 1.15 7.58
CA ALA A 100 -3.67 0.00 7.67
C ALA A 100 -2.20 0.41 7.79
N ARG A 101 -1.69 1.26 6.90
CA ARG A 101 -0.29 1.71 6.91
C ARG A 101 0.14 2.32 8.25
N ALA A 102 -0.70 3.19 8.82
CA ALA A 102 -0.42 3.76 10.14
C ALA A 102 -0.50 2.71 11.26
N GLY A 103 -1.49 1.81 11.21
CA GLY A 103 -1.70 0.76 12.20
C GLY A 103 -0.56 -0.26 12.22
N LEU A 104 -0.07 -0.67 11.07
CA LEU A 104 1.05 -1.62 10.93
C LEU A 104 2.34 -1.06 11.53
N VAL A 105 2.68 0.19 11.20
CA VAL A 105 3.87 0.86 11.75
C VAL A 105 3.73 1.10 13.25
N LEU A 106 2.53 1.53 13.70
CA LEU A 106 2.27 1.72 15.13
C LEU A 106 2.42 0.41 15.92
N ALA A 107 1.96 -0.71 15.36
CA ALA A 107 2.13 -2.04 15.98
C ALA A 107 3.61 -2.38 16.16
N GLY A 108 4.44 -2.21 15.12
CA GLY A 108 5.88 -2.37 15.21
C GLY A 108 6.51 -1.47 16.28
N ALA A 109 6.11 -0.20 16.33
CA ALA A 109 6.62 0.78 17.29
C ALA A 109 6.22 0.48 18.74
N LEU A 110 4.99 0.02 18.98
CA LEU A 110 4.53 -0.40 20.31
C LEU A 110 5.27 -1.64 20.80
N ALA A 111 5.50 -2.61 19.92
CA ALA A 111 6.27 -3.80 20.25
C ALA A 111 7.74 -3.44 20.56
N ALA A 112 8.39 -2.66 19.70
CA ALA A 112 9.77 -2.20 19.87
C ALA A 112 9.99 -1.43 21.16
N SER A 113 9.01 -0.63 21.59
CA SER A 113 9.09 0.14 22.84
C SER A 113 8.61 -0.62 24.09
N GLY A 114 8.26 -1.91 23.98
CA GLY A 114 7.74 -2.71 25.08
C GLY A 114 6.36 -2.24 25.60
N ARG A 115 5.62 -1.49 24.82
CA ARG A 115 4.31 -0.90 25.17
C ARG A 115 3.13 -1.61 24.50
N TRP A 116 3.30 -2.85 24.08
CA TRP A 116 2.21 -3.63 23.50
C TRP A 116 1.06 -3.78 24.50
N PRO A 117 -0.16 -3.32 24.18
CA PRO A 117 -1.29 -3.42 25.11
C PRO A 117 -1.69 -4.87 25.33
N ALA A 118 -2.08 -5.21 26.57
CA ALA A 118 -2.46 -6.58 26.94
C ALA A 118 -3.74 -7.07 26.21
N ASP A 119 -4.61 -6.13 25.84
CA ASP A 119 -5.88 -6.35 25.13
C ASP A 119 -5.81 -6.06 23.63
N ALA A 120 -4.60 -5.78 23.10
CA ALA A 120 -4.43 -5.52 21.67
C ALA A 120 -4.75 -6.77 20.84
N PRO A 121 -5.29 -6.58 19.62
CA PRO A 121 -5.51 -7.70 18.71
C PRO A 121 -4.18 -8.38 18.36
N THR A 122 -4.19 -9.70 18.28
CA THR A 122 -3.04 -10.49 17.86
C THR A 122 -3.02 -10.79 16.36
N VAL A 123 -4.10 -10.42 15.67
CA VAL A 123 -4.24 -10.59 14.21
C VAL A 123 -4.71 -9.26 13.60
N VAL A 124 -4.07 -8.87 12.49
CA VAL A 124 -4.45 -7.67 11.74
C VAL A 124 -5.90 -7.80 11.25
N PRO A 125 -6.80 -6.88 11.63
CA PRO A 125 -8.16 -6.91 11.12
C PRO A 125 -8.20 -6.35 9.68
N SER A 126 -9.02 -6.97 8.83
CA SER A 126 -9.38 -6.39 7.53
C SER A 126 -10.65 -5.55 7.71
N VAL A 127 -10.50 -4.24 7.59
CA VAL A 127 -11.60 -3.29 7.81
C VAL A 127 -11.66 -2.33 6.62
N ALA A 128 -12.82 -2.28 5.96
CA ALA A 128 -13.05 -1.31 4.89
C ALA A 128 -12.88 0.14 5.38
N GLY A 129 -12.43 1.00 4.50
CA GLY A 129 -12.47 2.44 4.74
C GLY A 129 -13.91 2.98 4.81
N PRO A 130 -14.08 4.26 5.16
CA PRO A 130 -15.40 4.88 5.24
C PRO A 130 -16.05 5.03 3.86
N VAL A 131 -17.35 4.77 3.80
CA VAL A 131 -18.18 4.88 2.59
C VAL A 131 -18.35 6.35 2.19
N GLY A 132 -18.38 6.64 0.88
CA GLY A 132 -18.76 7.96 0.35
C GLY A 132 -17.73 9.06 0.58
N VAL A 133 -16.50 8.72 0.86
CA VAL A 133 -15.39 9.66 1.04
C VAL A 133 -14.82 10.05 -0.32
N GLY A 134 -14.65 11.37 -0.55
CA GLY A 134 -14.10 11.92 -1.79
C GLY A 134 -12.58 12.10 -1.75
N ARG A 135 -12.04 12.52 -2.90
CA ARG A 135 -10.61 12.75 -3.18
C ARG A 135 -9.89 13.48 -2.05
N ASP A 136 -10.33 14.68 -1.72
CA ASP A 136 -9.65 15.55 -0.75
C ASP A 136 -9.55 14.92 0.65
N GLU A 137 -10.59 14.21 1.05
CA GLU A 137 -10.59 13.53 2.35
C GLU A 137 -9.65 12.33 2.35
N LEU A 138 -9.57 11.58 1.25
CA LEU A 138 -8.63 10.46 1.09
C LEU A 138 -7.18 10.96 1.12
N ALA A 139 -6.86 12.03 0.37
CA ALA A 139 -5.53 12.65 0.41
C ALA A 139 -5.16 13.11 1.84
N ARG A 140 -6.11 13.75 2.55
CA ARG A 140 -5.90 14.14 3.96
C ARG A 140 -5.69 12.93 4.89
N LYS A 141 -6.36 11.80 4.63
CA LYS A 141 -6.17 10.56 5.41
C LYS A 141 -4.77 9.97 5.20
N ILE A 142 -4.27 9.91 3.96
CA ILE A 142 -2.90 9.49 3.66
C ILE A 142 -1.90 10.43 4.34
N ALA A 143 -2.02 11.73 4.18
CA ALA A 143 -1.14 12.71 4.83
C ALA A 143 -1.17 12.61 6.38
N ARG A 144 -2.34 12.32 6.97
CA ARG A 144 -2.47 12.10 8.42
C ARG A 144 -1.77 10.81 8.85
N SER A 145 -1.94 9.71 8.09
CA SER A 145 -1.27 8.44 8.39
C SER A 145 0.24 8.58 8.32
N GLN A 146 0.77 9.33 7.34
CA GLN A 146 2.20 9.61 7.23
C GLN A 146 2.75 10.35 8.46
N ARG A 147 2.01 11.31 9.01
CA ARG A 147 2.41 11.98 10.26
C ARG A 147 2.44 11.04 11.47
N ILE A 148 1.55 10.04 11.51
CA ILE A 148 1.56 9.00 12.56
C ILE A 148 2.80 8.11 12.38
N ILE A 149 3.09 7.68 11.17
CA ILE A 149 4.27 6.89 10.80
C ILE A 149 5.55 7.63 11.22
N ALA A 150 5.70 8.88 10.80
CA ALA A 150 6.89 9.69 11.12
C ALA A 150 7.14 9.82 12.63
N ARG A 151 6.09 9.89 13.45
CA ARG A 151 6.21 9.95 14.91
C ARG A 151 6.53 8.60 15.55
N SER A 152 6.08 7.51 14.92
CA SER A 152 6.16 6.16 15.50
C SER A 152 7.43 5.43 15.09
N ALA A 153 7.91 5.62 13.86
CA ALA A 153 9.02 4.86 13.29
C ALA A 153 10.34 5.03 14.08
N GLY A 154 10.56 6.18 14.71
CA GLY A 154 11.74 6.41 15.56
C GLY A 154 11.87 5.43 16.74
N GLN A 155 10.77 4.79 17.14
CA GLN A 155 10.78 3.77 18.20
C GLN A 155 11.24 2.39 17.67
N ILE A 156 11.27 2.21 16.35
CA ILE A 156 11.73 0.97 15.70
C ILE A 156 13.24 0.99 15.48
N VAL A 157 13.86 2.17 15.43
CA VAL A 157 15.31 2.33 15.23
C VAL A 157 16.08 1.59 16.32
N GLY A 158 16.95 0.67 15.90
CA GLY A 158 17.71 -0.22 16.78
C GLY A 158 16.92 -1.44 17.29
N HIS A 159 15.65 -1.54 16.96
CA HIS A 159 14.74 -2.62 17.35
C HIS A 159 14.13 -3.36 16.15
N GLU A 160 14.70 -3.17 14.95
CA GLU A 160 14.15 -3.72 13.71
C GLU A 160 14.00 -5.24 13.73
N ALA A 161 14.90 -5.92 14.44
CA ALA A 161 14.91 -7.37 14.57
C ALA A 161 14.02 -7.91 15.70
N ASP A 162 13.47 -7.05 16.54
CA ASP A 162 12.68 -7.46 17.70
C ASP A 162 11.34 -8.08 17.25
N PRO A 163 10.84 -9.08 17.99
CA PRO A 163 9.59 -9.73 17.68
C PRO A 163 8.40 -8.78 17.91
N CYS A 164 7.41 -8.82 16.99
CA CYS A 164 6.13 -8.17 17.18
C CYS A 164 5.03 -9.23 17.39
N PRO A 165 4.14 -9.09 18.41
CA PRO A 165 3.12 -10.09 18.70
C PRO A 165 1.97 -10.15 17.68
N LEU A 166 1.92 -9.24 16.71
CA LEU A 166 0.88 -9.17 15.70
C LEU A 166 1.13 -10.16 14.56
N ASP A 167 0.10 -10.90 14.17
CA ASP A 167 0.08 -11.76 12.99
C ASP A 167 -0.74 -11.13 11.86
N HIS A 168 -0.29 -11.25 10.62
CA HIS A 168 -1.07 -10.90 9.45
C HIS A 168 -1.67 -12.17 8.83
N PRO A 169 -2.96 -12.19 8.43
CA PRO A 169 -3.62 -13.38 7.90
C PRO A 169 -2.90 -14.04 6.72
N LEU A 170 -2.23 -13.23 5.89
CA LEU A 170 -1.58 -13.72 4.67
C LEU A 170 -0.06 -13.92 4.83
N VAL A 171 0.64 -13.06 5.56
CA VAL A 171 2.12 -13.10 5.65
C VAL A 171 2.61 -13.64 7.00
N GLY A 172 1.72 -13.85 7.96
CA GLY A 172 2.06 -14.33 9.30
C GLY A 172 2.79 -13.26 10.13
N ARG A 173 3.62 -13.73 11.05
CA ARG A 173 4.32 -12.87 12.01
C ARG A 173 5.53 -12.19 11.39
N LEU A 174 5.58 -10.86 11.52
CA LEU A 174 6.70 -10.02 11.12
C LEU A 174 7.40 -9.42 12.35
N ARG A 175 8.67 -9.01 12.19
CA ARG A 175 9.44 -8.26 13.18
C ARG A 175 9.11 -6.77 13.10
N CYS A 176 9.57 -5.98 14.06
CA CYS A 176 9.24 -4.55 14.14
C CYS A 176 9.63 -3.78 12.86
N GLY A 177 10.84 -3.94 12.34
CA GLY A 177 11.28 -3.31 11.09
C GLY A 177 10.61 -3.92 9.84
N GLU A 178 10.27 -5.21 9.90
CA GLU A 178 9.53 -5.88 8.81
C GLU A 178 8.11 -5.30 8.66
N TRP A 179 7.45 -4.90 9.76
CA TRP A 179 6.16 -4.20 9.71
C TRP A 179 6.26 -2.82 9.07
N LEU A 180 7.36 -2.10 9.35
CA LEU A 180 7.62 -0.80 8.74
C LEU A 180 7.74 -0.92 7.21
N LEU A 181 8.53 -1.87 6.72
CA LEU A 181 8.69 -2.10 5.27
C LEU A 181 7.40 -2.65 4.65
N PHE A 182 6.71 -3.56 5.33
CA PHE A 182 5.48 -4.16 4.81
C PHE A 182 4.35 -3.14 4.64
N ALA A 183 4.29 -2.11 5.49
CA ALA A 183 3.36 -1.01 5.30
C ALA A 183 3.56 -0.34 3.93
N GLY A 184 4.80 -0.07 3.52
CA GLY A 184 5.09 0.48 2.20
C GLY A 184 4.79 -0.49 1.05
N VAL A 185 5.06 -1.78 1.22
CA VAL A 185 4.67 -2.81 0.24
C VAL A 185 3.15 -2.84 0.04
N HIS A 186 2.39 -2.73 1.12
CA HIS A 186 0.93 -2.65 1.09
C HIS A 186 0.45 -1.39 0.34
N ASP A 187 1.06 -0.24 0.63
CA ASP A 187 0.79 1.03 -0.06
C ASP A 187 1.02 0.89 -1.59
N VAL A 188 2.12 0.26 -2.02
CA VAL A 188 2.43 0.04 -3.44
C VAL A 188 1.40 -0.89 -4.12
N MET A 189 0.86 -1.87 -3.40
CA MET A 189 -0.23 -2.70 -3.92
C MET A 189 -1.48 -1.86 -4.22
N HIS A 190 -1.86 -0.94 -3.34
CA HIS A 190 -2.97 -0.01 -3.56
C HIS A 190 -2.65 1.04 -4.64
N LEU A 191 -1.43 1.52 -4.71
CA LEU A 191 -0.98 2.41 -5.78
C LEU A 191 -1.12 1.74 -7.17
N GLN A 192 -0.69 0.48 -7.30
CA GLN A 192 -0.89 -0.30 -8.52
C GLN A 192 -2.38 -0.43 -8.88
N GLN A 193 -3.23 -0.64 -7.89
CA GLN A 193 -4.68 -0.70 -8.06
C GLN A 193 -5.24 0.62 -8.62
N LEU A 194 -4.80 1.77 -8.09
CA LEU A 194 -5.20 3.09 -8.58
C LEU A 194 -4.75 3.33 -10.03
N HIS A 195 -3.52 2.96 -10.38
CA HIS A 195 -3.04 3.07 -11.75
C HIS A 195 -3.87 2.23 -12.73
N ARG A 196 -4.21 0.98 -12.38
CA ARG A 196 -5.10 0.13 -13.20
C ARG A 196 -6.48 0.76 -13.40
N ILE A 197 -7.02 1.41 -12.38
CA ILE A 197 -8.30 2.12 -12.48
C ILE A 197 -8.18 3.33 -13.40
N ALA A 198 -7.12 4.14 -13.25
CA ALA A 198 -6.84 5.26 -14.14
C ALA A 198 -6.72 4.83 -15.60
N ASP A 199 -6.02 3.71 -15.87
CA ASP A 199 -5.89 3.13 -17.20
C ASP A 199 -7.24 2.68 -17.77
N SER A 200 -8.05 2.02 -16.95
CA SER A 200 -9.38 1.57 -17.35
C SER A 200 -10.30 2.73 -17.74
N LEU A 201 -10.19 3.85 -17.05
CA LEU A 201 -10.94 5.07 -17.33
C LEU A 201 -10.46 5.74 -18.61
N ARG A 202 -9.16 5.82 -18.85
CA ARG A 202 -8.59 6.37 -20.09
C ARG A 202 -8.97 5.57 -21.32
N ASN A 203 -9.05 4.25 -21.17
CA ASN A 203 -9.36 3.33 -22.29
C ASN A 203 -10.87 3.08 -22.48
N ARG A 204 -11.74 3.73 -21.70
CA ARG A 204 -13.19 3.60 -21.86
C ARG A 204 -13.59 4.29 -23.19
N PRO A 205 -14.24 3.59 -24.15
CA PRO A 205 -14.71 4.22 -25.38
C PRO A 205 -15.66 5.35 -25.00
N ALA A 206 -15.49 6.51 -25.64
CA ALA A 206 -16.46 7.59 -25.52
C ALA A 206 -17.83 7.01 -25.89
N THR A 207 -18.77 6.97 -24.96
CA THR A 207 -20.15 6.62 -25.26
C THR A 207 -20.66 7.70 -26.17
N ASP A 208 -20.74 7.40 -27.48
CA ASP A 208 -21.39 8.25 -28.47
C ASP A 208 -22.79 8.55 -27.97
N GLY A 209 -22.95 9.76 -27.44
CA GLY A 209 -24.25 10.34 -27.11
C GLY A 209 -25.04 10.60 -28.36
N ARG A 210 -25.40 9.54 -29.10
CA ARG A 210 -26.45 9.63 -30.13
C ARG A 210 -27.80 9.57 -29.42
N PRO A 211 -28.58 10.67 -29.43
CA PRO A 211 -29.96 10.56 -29.05
C PRO A 211 -30.61 9.60 -30.07
N SER A 212 -31.19 8.51 -29.60
CA SER A 212 -32.09 7.70 -30.43
C SER A 212 -33.30 8.58 -30.82
N VAL A 213 -33.25 9.14 -32.02
CA VAL A 213 -34.41 9.72 -32.64
C VAL A 213 -35.28 8.54 -33.07
N GLY A 214 -36.35 8.31 -32.30
CA GLY A 214 -37.46 7.44 -32.62
C GLY A 214 -38.73 8.26 -32.66
#